data_478116fe321fecb4116c03854d591e0f
#
_entry.id   478116fe321fecb4116c03854d591e0f
#
_cell.length_a   1.000
_cell.length_b   1.000
_cell.length_c   1.000
_cell.angle_alpha   90.00
_cell.angle_beta   90.00
_cell.angle_gamma   90.00
#
_symmetry.space_group_name_H-M   'P 1'
#
loop_
_entity.id
_entity.type
_entity.pdbx_description
1 polymer ?
#
loop_
_entity_poly.entity_id
_entity_poly.type
_entity_poly.pdbx_seq_one_letter_code
_entity_poly.pdbx_strand_id
1 'polypeptide(L)'
;MEKKHYGAIDGLRMIAAFGIVMMHMRANNNYEISGFVYNNVIPSFTNFVFLFMTVSAFGMCCGYYQKVLNNQISWSDFYGKRFKKILPFFALLVLLDVAMSHSLGSIYEGFADLTLVFGFLPADIISVIGVGWFLGLIFVFYLIFPFFCVLIENKRRAWMAFGVSLIYNFVCANYFDVGRTNILYSACFFLAGGLVYLYREQIARFNQWIVLGLTWISIVLYYIIGGYSVMCLLISSLLLIYAILKMGGLLENKVTKFFSGISMEIYLSHMFLFRVIQKLGINTLLGNGWSQYICTVVIVIVGTSIFAVTMQQIFNYVSNKLVSK
;
A
#
# COMPACT_ATOMS: atom_id res chain seq x y z
N MET A 1 -24.19 -11.50 10.85
CA MET A 1 -23.02 -11.21 11.69
C MET A 1 -22.64 -9.75 11.50
N GLU A 2 -22.58 -9.02 12.58
CA GLU A 2 -22.17 -7.61 12.57
C GLU A 2 -20.73 -7.49 12.06
N LYS A 3 -20.47 -6.54 11.18
CA LYS A 3 -19.18 -6.37 10.53
C LYS A 3 -18.20 -5.76 11.53
N LYS A 4 -17.39 -6.57 12.20
CA LYS A 4 -16.40 -6.07 13.16
C LYS A 4 -15.44 -5.09 12.43
N HIS A 5 -15.41 -3.85 12.86
CA HIS A 5 -14.50 -2.83 12.37
C HIS A 5 -13.20 -2.86 13.17
N TYR A 6 -12.07 -2.90 12.48
CA TYR A 6 -10.74 -2.88 13.07
C TYR A 6 -10.10 -1.51 12.82
N GLY A 7 -10.51 -0.51 13.63
CA GLY A 7 -10.15 0.88 13.39
C GLY A 7 -8.66 1.19 13.46
N ALA A 8 -7.88 0.43 14.23
CA ALA A 8 -6.43 0.61 14.30
C ALA A 8 -5.70 0.30 12.99
N ILE A 9 -6.33 -0.43 12.06
CA ILE A 9 -5.82 -0.64 10.69
C ILE A 9 -5.75 0.68 9.93
N ASP A 10 -6.63 1.63 10.24
CA ASP A 10 -6.60 2.95 9.63
C ASP A 10 -5.31 3.70 9.99
N GLY A 11 -4.85 3.58 11.24
CA GLY A 11 -3.56 4.10 11.67
C GLY A 11 -2.38 3.47 10.92
N LEU A 12 -2.40 2.15 10.72
CA LEU A 12 -1.34 1.48 9.96
C LEU A 12 -1.26 1.96 8.51
N ARG A 13 -2.41 2.17 7.85
CA ARG A 13 -2.46 2.70 6.47
C ARG A 13 -1.93 4.12 6.39
N MET A 14 -2.30 4.99 7.34
CA MET A 14 -1.78 6.34 7.43
C MET A 14 -0.26 6.35 7.62
N ILE A 15 0.24 5.59 8.60
CA ILE A 15 1.69 5.50 8.89
C ILE A 15 2.45 5.00 7.66
N ALA A 16 1.92 3.97 6.99
CA ALA A 16 2.55 3.41 5.80
C ALA A 16 2.59 4.43 4.64
N ALA A 17 1.50 5.15 4.39
CA ALA A 17 1.47 6.18 3.35
C ALA A 17 2.46 7.31 3.64
N PHE A 18 2.48 7.82 4.87
CA PHE A 18 3.38 8.91 5.27
C PHE A 18 4.85 8.48 5.25
N GLY A 19 5.15 7.28 5.73
CA GLY A 19 6.51 6.75 5.68
C GLY A 19 7.03 6.60 4.24
N ILE A 20 6.20 6.15 3.30
CA ILE A 20 6.56 6.09 1.89
C ILE A 20 6.83 7.50 1.32
N VAL A 21 6.01 8.50 1.66
CA VAL A 21 6.28 9.90 1.28
C VAL A 21 7.62 10.35 1.84
N MET A 22 7.87 10.14 3.13
CA MET A 22 9.16 10.49 3.77
C MET A 22 10.36 9.88 3.04
N MET A 23 10.27 8.60 2.71
CA MET A 23 11.33 7.88 1.99
C MET A 23 11.56 8.47 0.59
N HIS A 24 10.50 8.76 -0.16
CA HIS A 24 10.63 9.32 -1.50
C HIS A 24 11.16 10.77 -1.48
N MET A 25 10.78 11.59 -0.51
CA MET A 25 11.34 12.94 -0.37
C MET A 25 12.85 12.88 -0.09
N ARG A 26 13.29 11.93 0.75
CA ARG A 26 14.71 11.68 0.96
C ARG A 26 15.43 11.20 -0.31
N ALA A 27 14.84 10.27 -1.04
CA ALA A 27 15.48 9.63 -2.19
C ALA A 27 15.59 10.55 -3.42
N ASN A 28 14.74 11.57 -3.53
CA ASN A 28 14.63 12.42 -4.73
C ASN A 28 15.07 13.88 -4.48
N ASN A 29 15.74 14.15 -3.37
CA ASN A 29 16.33 15.45 -3.08
C ASN A 29 17.69 15.26 -2.39
N ASN A 30 18.57 16.24 -2.55
CA ASN A 30 19.91 16.22 -1.97
C ASN A 30 19.90 16.98 -0.65
N TYR A 31 19.72 16.26 0.46
CA TYR A 31 19.82 16.83 1.81
C TYR A 31 21.18 16.49 2.44
N GLU A 32 21.80 17.48 3.07
CA GLU A 32 23.04 17.33 3.82
C GLU A 32 22.75 16.89 5.26
N ILE A 33 22.07 15.73 5.38
CA ILE A 33 21.67 15.16 6.66
C ILE A 33 22.40 13.85 6.88
N SER A 34 22.96 13.66 8.07
CA SER A 34 23.64 12.44 8.50
C SER A 34 22.95 11.82 9.71
N GLY A 35 23.36 10.60 10.05
CA GLY A 35 22.91 9.86 11.22
C GLY A 35 22.00 8.68 10.90
N PHE A 36 21.83 7.78 11.88
CA PHE A 36 21.14 6.49 11.72
C PHE A 36 19.69 6.64 11.23
N VAL A 37 18.96 7.61 11.77
CA VAL A 37 17.56 7.84 11.40
C VAL A 37 17.44 8.19 9.91
N TYR A 38 18.26 9.12 9.44
CA TYR A 38 18.18 9.57 8.04
C TYR A 38 18.72 8.52 7.07
N ASN A 39 19.81 7.83 7.42
CA ASN A 39 20.50 6.93 6.49
C ASN A 39 19.96 5.49 6.50
N ASN A 40 19.27 5.06 7.58
CA ASN A 40 18.80 3.68 7.73
C ASN A 40 17.28 3.60 7.96
N VAL A 41 16.73 4.41 8.90
CA VAL A 41 15.31 4.30 9.26
C VAL A 41 14.42 4.82 8.14
N ILE A 42 14.65 6.04 7.66
CA ILE A 42 13.81 6.62 6.60
C ILE A 42 13.83 5.78 5.31
N PRO A 43 14.99 5.31 4.79
CA PRO A 43 15.02 4.41 3.64
C PRO A 43 14.24 3.11 3.82
N SER A 44 14.24 2.54 5.04
CA SER A 44 13.53 1.30 5.31
C SER A 44 12.01 1.42 5.15
N PHE A 45 11.46 2.63 5.19
CA PHE A 45 10.03 2.89 4.96
C PHE A 45 9.57 2.51 3.54
N THR A 46 10.49 2.28 2.60
CA THR A 46 10.19 1.65 1.32
C THR A 46 9.47 0.30 1.48
N ASN A 47 9.69 -0.38 2.60
CA ASN A 47 9.10 -1.69 2.91
C ASN A 47 7.66 -1.60 3.45
N PHE A 48 7.12 -0.41 3.66
CA PHE A 48 5.71 -0.24 4.02
C PHE A 48 4.73 -0.69 2.93
N VAL A 49 5.21 -0.89 1.69
CA VAL A 49 4.41 -1.56 0.66
C VAL A 49 4.02 -2.98 1.06
N PHE A 50 4.88 -3.70 1.78
CA PHE A 50 4.58 -5.03 2.31
C PHE A 50 3.50 -4.99 3.39
N LEU A 51 3.52 -3.97 4.24
CA LEU A 51 2.43 -3.74 5.20
C LEU A 51 1.11 -3.46 4.48
N PHE A 52 1.13 -2.64 3.41
CA PHE A 52 -0.06 -2.42 2.59
C PHE A 52 -0.60 -3.70 1.96
N MET A 53 0.25 -4.61 1.45
CA MET A 53 -0.17 -5.92 0.90
C MET A 53 -0.87 -6.76 1.97
N THR A 54 -0.25 -6.92 3.14
CA THR A 54 -0.79 -7.71 4.25
C THR A 54 -2.12 -7.14 4.75
N VAL A 55 -2.19 -5.83 4.97
CA VAL A 55 -3.41 -5.13 5.39
C VAL A 55 -4.50 -5.18 4.31
N SER A 56 -4.13 -5.08 3.03
CA SER A 56 -5.09 -5.15 1.92
C SER A 56 -5.73 -6.52 1.82
N ALA A 57 -4.95 -7.60 1.94
CA ALA A 57 -5.47 -8.95 1.93
C ALA A 57 -6.42 -9.20 3.11
N PHE A 58 -6.03 -8.81 4.33
CA PHE A 58 -6.89 -8.89 5.50
C PHE A 58 -8.20 -8.10 5.33
N GLY A 59 -8.10 -6.84 4.88
CA GLY A 59 -9.26 -5.98 4.65
C GLY A 59 -10.21 -6.51 3.57
N MET A 60 -9.65 -7.10 2.49
CA MET A 60 -10.44 -7.77 1.46
C MET A 60 -11.17 -9.00 2.03
N CYS A 61 -10.49 -9.81 2.84
CA CYS A 61 -11.14 -10.94 3.51
C CYS A 61 -12.26 -10.48 4.44
N CYS A 62 -12.06 -9.45 5.26
CA CYS A 62 -13.12 -8.87 6.11
C CYS A 62 -14.32 -8.39 5.31
N GLY A 63 -14.10 -7.84 4.12
CA GLY A 63 -15.15 -7.28 3.28
C GLY A 63 -15.90 -8.28 2.42
N TYR A 64 -15.20 -9.29 1.90
CA TYR A 64 -15.69 -10.08 0.77
C TYR A 64 -15.53 -11.59 0.89
N TYR A 65 -14.69 -12.14 1.77
CA TYR A 65 -14.42 -13.57 1.87
C TYR A 65 -15.71 -14.40 1.98
N GLN A 66 -16.55 -14.12 2.99
CA GLN A 66 -17.81 -14.84 3.15
C GLN A 66 -18.80 -14.61 2.00
N LYS A 67 -18.80 -13.41 1.42
CA LYS A 67 -19.68 -13.09 0.30
C LYS A 67 -19.30 -13.85 -0.97
N VAL A 68 -18.00 -14.03 -1.19
CA VAL A 68 -17.48 -14.81 -2.33
C VAL A 68 -17.81 -16.28 -2.14
N LEU A 69 -17.47 -16.88 -0.99
CA LEU A 69 -17.71 -18.31 -0.75
C LEU A 69 -19.20 -18.69 -0.75
N ASN A 70 -20.07 -17.79 -0.26
CA ASN A 70 -21.51 -18.03 -0.20
C ASN A 70 -22.27 -17.52 -1.44
N ASN A 71 -21.58 -17.13 -2.51
CA ASN A 71 -22.17 -16.57 -3.73
C ASN A 71 -23.11 -15.35 -3.47
N GLN A 72 -22.81 -14.53 -2.44
CA GLN A 72 -23.60 -13.37 -2.04
C GLN A 72 -23.21 -12.08 -2.76
N ILE A 73 -22.31 -12.13 -3.71
CA ILE A 73 -21.90 -11.02 -4.55
C ILE A 73 -21.66 -11.53 -5.97
N SER A 74 -22.19 -10.81 -6.96
CA SER A 74 -21.87 -11.11 -8.36
C SER A 74 -20.43 -10.70 -8.70
N TRP A 75 -19.82 -11.37 -9.68
CA TRP A 75 -18.48 -11.00 -10.16
C TRP A 75 -18.46 -9.57 -10.72
N SER A 76 -19.50 -9.19 -11.45
CA SER A 76 -19.65 -7.83 -11.98
C SER A 76 -19.66 -6.79 -10.88
N ASP A 77 -20.40 -7.01 -9.79
CA ASP A 77 -20.44 -6.09 -8.64
C ASP A 77 -19.11 -6.05 -7.88
N PHE A 78 -18.47 -7.21 -7.73
CA PHE A 78 -17.17 -7.28 -7.04
C PHE A 78 -16.12 -6.48 -7.80
N TYR A 79 -15.89 -6.81 -9.09
CA TYR A 79 -14.89 -6.13 -9.90
C TYR A 79 -15.27 -4.67 -10.17
N GLY A 80 -16.53 -4.38 -10.47
CA GLY A 80 -17.01 -3.02 -10.68
C GLY A 80 -16.71 -2.09 -9.50
N LYS A 81 -16.87 -2.57 -8.25
CA LYS A 81 -16.52 -1.80 -7.06
C LYS A 81 -15.01 -1.53 -6.95
N ARG A 82 -14.16 -2.47 -7.41
CA ARG A 82 -12.70 -2.29 -7.39
C ARG A 82 -12.25 -1.28 -8.44
N PHE A 83 -12.73 -1.42 -9.68
CA PHE A 83 -12.46 -0.49 -10.75
C PHE A 83 -12.93 0.94 -10.41
N LYS A 84 -14.18 1.08 -9.98
CA LYS A 84 -14.74 2.41 -9.60
C LYS A 84 -13.97 3.08 -8.48
N LYS A 85 -13.33 2.32 -7.58
CA LYS A 85 -12.53 2.89 -6.50
C LYS A 85 -11.15 3.36 -6.96
N ILE A 86 -10.52 2.68 -7.91
CA ILE A 86 -9.11 2.87 -8.26
C ILE A 86 -8.95 3.72 -9.51
N LEU A 87 -9.66 3.32 -10.58
CA LEU A 87 -9.43 3.83 -11.93
C LEU A 87 -9.60 5.36 -12.07
N PRO A 88 -10.63 6.01 -11.49
CA PRO A 88 -10.84 7.43 -11.74
C PRO A 88 -9.66 8.31 -11.31
N PHE A 89 -9.13 8.07 -10.11
CA PHE A 89 -8.00 8.85 -9.61
C PHE A 89 -6.70 8.50 -10.32
N PHE A 90 -6.46 7.22 -10.58
CA PHE A 90 -5.29 6.77 -11.30
C PHE A 90 -5.28 7.29 -12.75
N ALA A 91 -6.42 7.21 -13.44
CA ALA A 91 -6.57 7.74 -14.80
C ALA A 91 -6.28 9.26 -14.87
N LEU A 92 -6.76 10.03 -13.89
CA LEU A 92 -6.43 11.44 -13.81
C LEU A 92 -4.91 11.65 -13.73
N LEU A 93 -4.21 10.92 -12.89
CA LEU A 93 -2.75 11.06 -12.75
C LEU A 93 -2.01 10.64 -14.01
N VAL A 94 -2.42 9.53 -14.65
CA VAL A 94 -1.87 9.09 -15.94
C VAL A 94 -2.03 10.18 -17.00
N LEU A 95 -3.22 10.76 -17.13
CA LEU A 95 -3.48 11.84 -18.09
C LEU A 95 -2.63 13.08 -17.80
N LEU A 96 -2.46 13.47 -16.53
CA LEU A 96 -1.61 14.59 -16.13
C LEU A 96 -0.13 14.31 -16.45
N ASP A 97 0.36 13.11 -16.18
CA ASP A 97 1.77 12.75 -16.44
C ASP A 97 2.05 12.70 -17.96
N VAL A 98 1.17 12.08 -18.74
CA VAL A 98 1.25 12.04 -20.21
C VAL A 98 1.22 13.45 -20.79
N ALA A 99 0.33 14.33 -20.31
CA ALA A 99 0.26 15.72 -20.73
C ALA A 99 1.53 16.51 -20.40
N MET A 100 2.26 16.14 -19.33
CA MET A 100 3.51 16.79 -18.94
C MET A 100 4.73 16.24 -19.69
N SER A 101 4.72 14.98 -20.10
CA SER A 101 5.86 14.30 -20.74
C SER A 101 5.96 14.58 -22.24
N HIS A 102 4.85 14.84 -22.93
CA HIS A 102 4.75 15.12 -24.36
C HIS A 102 5.46 14.10 -25.27
N SER A 103 5.48 12.81 -24.88
CA SER A 103 6.12 11.75 -25.66
C SER A 103 5.09 10.72 -26.14
N LEU A 104 5.30 10.16 -27.36
CA LEU A 104 4.47 9.07 -27.87
C LEU A 104 4.59 7.80 -26.98
N GLY A 105 5.80 7.54 -26.46
CA GLY A 105 6.02 6.41 -25.53
C GLY A 105 5.13 6.51 -24.29
N SER A 106 5.02 7.70 -23.69
CA SER A 106 4.14 7.93 -22.52
C SER A 106 2.66 7.75 -22.85
N ILE A 107 2.23 8.03 -24.09
CA ILE A 107 0.84 7.79 -24.51
C ILE A 107 0.56 6.29 -24.54
N TYR A 108 1.43 5.49 -25.17
CA TYR A 108 1.25 4.04 -25.24
C TYR A 108 1.32 3.38 -23.86
N GLU A 109 2.28 3.78 -23.03
CA GLU A 109 2.40 3.30 -21.66
C GLU A 109 1.18 3.71 -20.84
N GLY A 110 0.77 4.98 -20.89
CA GLY A 110 -0.41 5.47 -20.19
C GLY A 110 -1.70 4.73 -20.58
N PHE A 111 -1.85 4.38 -21.86
CA PHE A 111 -2.97 3.52 -22.26
C PHE A 111 -2.89 2.12 -21.62
N ALA A 112 -1.71 1.50 -21.61
CA ALA A 112 -1.51 0.21 -20.96
C ALA A 112 -1.78 0.29 -19.45
N ASP A 113 -1.32 1.35 -18.79
CA ASP A 113 -1.53 1.60 -17.36
C ASP A 113 -3.01 1.71 -17.00
N LEU A 114 -3.83 2.35 -17.85
CA LEU A 114 -5.27 2.47 -17.64
C LEU A 114 -6.01 1.13 -17.64
N THR A 115 -5.43 0.09 -18.21
CA THR A 115 -5.98 -1.28 -18.13
C THR A 115 -5.82 -1.90 -16.74
N LEU A 116 -4.91 -1.37 -15.90
CA LEU A 116 -4.50 -1.89 -14.60
C LEU A 116 -3.89 -3.31 -14.65
N VAL A 117 -3.65 -3.88 -15.83
CA VAL A 117 -3.06 -5.23 -15.98
C VAL A 117 -1.54 -5.21 -16.12
N PHE A 118 -0.92 -4.05 -16.10
CA PHE A 118 0.54 -3.91 -16.13
C PHE A 118 1.25 -4.61 -14.96
N GLY A 119 0.55 -4.90 -13.85
CA GLY A 119 1.08 -5.73 -12.76
C GLY A 119 1.42 -7.18 -13.12
N PHE A 120 1.02 -7.66 -14.32
CA PHE A 120 1.42 -8.95 -14.87
C PHE A 120 2.68 -8.86 -15.73
N LEU A 121 3.13 -7.65 -16.09
CA LEU A 121 4.33 -7.49 -16.88
C LEU A 121 5.57 -7.88 -16.06
N PRO A 122 6.57 -8.50 -16.69
CA PRO A 122 7.83 -8.81 -16.02
C PRO A 122 8.70 -7.58 -15.77
N ALA A 123 8.34 -6.41 -16.34
CA ALA A 123 9.08 -5.18 -16.19
C ALA A 123 8.91 -4.61 -14.77
N ASP A 124 10.03 -4.23 -14.17
CA ASP A 124 10.05 -3.70 -12.79
C ASP A 124 9.65 -2.22 -12.71
N ILE A 125 9.65 -1.51 -13.82
CA ILE A 125 9.51 -0.05 -13.87
C ILE A 125 8.42 0.32 -14.87
N ILE A 126 7.43 1.09 -14.39
CA ILE A 126 6.56 1.91 -15.23
C ILE A 126 7.05 3.35 -15.11
N SER A 127 7.09 4.08 -16.23
CA SER A 127 7.66 5.42 -16.29
C SER A 127 6.61 6.51 -16.11
N VAL A 128 5.38 6.28 -16.55
CA VAL A 128 4.30 7.28 -16.54
C VAL A 128 3.92 7.65 -15.10
N ILE A 129 3.58 6.68 -14.28
CA ILE A 129 3.42 6.87 -12.82
C ILE A 129 4.33 5.87 -12.13
N GLY A 130 5.60 6.21 -11.95
CA GLY A 130 6.61 5.28 -11.46
C GLY A 130 6.28 4.60 -10.13
N VAL A 131 5.55 5.26 -9.22
CA VAL A 131 5.06 4.66 -7.97
C VAL A 131 3.84 3.76 -8.17
N GLY A 132 3.24 3.77 -9.34
CA GLY A 132 2.02 3.01 -9.67
C GLY A 132 2.23 1.50 -9.75
N TRP A 133 3.48 1.00 -9.85
CA TRP A 133 3.77 -0.44 -9.88
C TRP A 133 3.03 -1.22 -8.78
N PHE A 134 2.95 -0.66 -7.58
CA PHE A 134 2.25 -1.27 -6.45
C PHE A 134 0.74 -1.38 -6.69
N LEU A 135 0.15 -0.40 -7.38
CA LEU A 135 -1.27 -0.44 -7.74
C LEU A 135 -1.56 -1.59 -8.71
N GLY A 136 -0.70 -1.81 -9.71
CA GLY A 136 -0.80 -2.95 -10.62
C GLY A 136 -0.78 -4.27 -9.86
N LEU A 137 0.14 -4.41 -8.90
CA LEU A 137 0.24 -5.61 -8.05
C LEU A 137 -1.01 -5.84 -7.19
N ILE A 138 -1.53 -4.78 -6.55
CA ILE A 138 -2.79 -4.84 -5.80
C ILE A 138 -3.96 -5.21 -6.71
N PHE A 139 -3.97 -4.70 -7.93
CA PHE A 139 -5.04 -5.01 -8.89
C PHE A 139 -4.97 -6.47 -9.37
N VAL A 140 -3.77 -7.00 -9.63
CA VAL A 140 -3.60 -8.45 -9.88
C VAL A 140 -4.14 -9.26 -8.71
N PHE A 141 -3.82 -8.87 -7.47
CA PHE A 141 -4.40 -9.53 -6.30
C PHE A 141 -5.94 -9.45 -6.28
N TYR A 142 -6.53 -8.31 -6.65
CA TYR A 142 -7.99 -8.19 -6.74
C TYR A 142 -8.58 -9.10 -7.82
N LEU A 143 -7.91 -9.26 -8.96
CA LEU A 143 -8.36 -10.17 -10.02
C LEU A 143 -8.38 -11.62 -9.55
N ILE A 144 -7.35 -12.06 -8.82
CA ILE A 144 -7.26 -13.44 -8.33
C ILE A 144 -7.96 -13.65 -6.98
N PHE A 145 -8.52 -12.61 -6.35
CA PHE A 145 -9.10 -12.69 -5.00
C PHE A 145 -10.20 -13.76 -4.84
N PRO A 146 -11.10 -14.01 -5.79
CA PRO A 146 -12.05 -15.13 -5.67
C PRO A 146 -11.37 -16.49 -5.53
N PHE A 147 -10.33 -16.75 -6.33
CA PHE A 147 -9.52 -17.97 -6.23
C PHE A 147 -8.72 -18.00 -4.92
N PHE A 148 -8.24 -16.85 -4.47
CA PHE A 148 -7.59 -16.72 -3.17
C PHE A 148 -8.54 -17.10 -2.02
N CYS A 149 -9.82 -16.72 -2.06
CA CYS A 149 -10.82 -17.13 -1.06
C CYS A 149 -10.98 -18.66 -1.02
N VAL A 150 -11.11 -19.30 -2.18
CA VAL A 150 -11.19 -20.77 -2.29
C VAL A 150 -9.90 -21.43 -1.81
N LEU A 151 -8.73 -20.85 -2.14
CA LEU A 151 -7.42 -21.36 -1.71
C LEU A 151 -7.32 -21.41 -0.19
N ILE A 152 -7.71 -20.33 0.50
CA ILE A 152 -7.57 -20.22 1.95
C ILE A 152 -8.76 -20.78 2.75
N GLU A 153 -9.82 -21.26 2.11
CA GLU A 153 -10.98 -21.87 2.76
C GLU A 153 -10.57 -23.05 3.64
N ASN A 154 -9.67 -23.91 3.14
CA ASN A 154 -9.08 -24.97 3.92
C ASN A 154 -7.76 -24.51 4.57
N LYS A 155 -7.69 -24.58 5.89
CA LYS A 155 -6.50 -24.12 6.66
C LYS A 155 -5.20 -24.83 6.28
N ARG A 156 -5.23 -26.15 5.99
CA ARG A 156 -4.04 -26.90 5.55
C ARG A 156 -3.55 -26.36 4.20
N ARG A 157 -4.47 -26.20 3.26
CA ARG A 157 -4.20 -25.65 1.94
C ARG A 157 -3.66 -24.21 2.02
N ALA A 158 -4.21 -23.37 2.91
CA ALA A 158 -3.71 -22.01 3.16
C ALA A 158 -2.26 -22.01 3.66
N TRP A 159 -1.92 -22.87 4.61
CA TRP A 159 -0.55 -23.01 5.12
C TRP A 159 0.41 -23.59 4.09
N MET A 160 -0.02 -24.56 3.26
CA MET A 160 0.79 -25.08 2.16
C MET A 160 1.08 -23.99 1.12
N ALA A 161 0.06 -23.22 0.73
CA ALA A 161 0.22 -22.11 -0.20
C ALA A 161 1.17 -21.03 0.38
N PHE A 162 1.06 -20.73 1.66
CA PHE A 162 1.95 -19.81 2.35
C PHE A 162 3.41 -20.33 2.35
N GLY A 163 3.63 -21.61 2.67
CA GLY A 163 4.96 -22.23 2.61
C GLY A 163 5.56 -22.18 1.20
N VAL A 164 4.78 -22.54 0.18
CA VAL A 164 5.22 -22.42 -1.22
C VAL A 164 5.56 -20.96 -1.57
N SER A 165 4.74 -19.99 -1.15
CA SER A 165 5.00 -18.58 -1.42
C SER A 165 6.26 -18.04 -0.73
N LEU A 166 6.62 -18.56 0.44
CA LEU A 166 7.91 -18.25 1.09
C LEU A 166 9.10 -18.77 0.29
N ILE A 167 8.99 -19.98 -0.25
CA ILE A 167 10.01 -20.55 -1.14
C ILE A 167 10.16 -19.68 -2.39
N TYR A 168 9.03 -19.29 -3.01
CA TYR A 168 9.08 -18.39 -4.20
C TYR A 168 9.64 -17.01 -3.86
N ASN A 169 9.32 -16.43 -2.70
CA ASN A 169 9.92 -15.16 -2.27
C ASN A 169 11.45 -15.27 -2.21
N PHE A 170 11.96 -16.36 -1.60
CA PHE A 170 13.40 -16.61 -1.51
C PHE A 170 14.04 -16.87 -2.90
N VAL A 171 13.43 -17.73 -3.69
CA VAL A 171 13.96 -18.13 -5.01
C VAL A 171 13.94 -16.95 -6.00
N CYS A 172 12.88 -16.15 -6.00
CA CYS A 172 12.79 -14.94 -6.82
C CYS A 172 13.94 -14.00 -6.53
N ALA A 173 14.21 -13.72 -5.24
CA ALA A 173 15.25 -12.78 -4.84
C ALA A 173 16.68 -13.27 -5.10
N ASN A 174 16.94 -14.58 -4.95
CA ASN A 174 18.32 -15.10 -4.95
C ASN A 174 18.75 -15.78 -6.23
N TYR A 175 17.79 -16.21 -7.07
CA TYR A 175 18.10 -17.01 -8.28
C TYR A 175 17.55 -16.42 -9.56
N PHE A 176 16.48 -15.61 -9.50
CA PHE A 176 15.86 -15.06 -10.71
C PHE A 176 15.95 -13.53 -10.81
N ASP A 177 16.56 -12.86 -9.83
CA ASP A 177 16.64 -11.40 -9.76
C ASP A 177 15.24 -10.72 -9.90
N VAL A 178 14.22 -11.36 -9.30
CA VAL A 178 12.85 -10.88 -9.33
C VAL A 178 12.49 -10.28 -7.99
N GLY A 179 12.14 -8.99 -8.00
CA GLY A 179 11.87 -8.21 -6.79
C GLY A 179 10.38 -8.10 -6.43
N ARG A 180 10.13 -7.17 -5.53
CA ARG A 180 8.82 -6.91 -4.90
C ARG A 180 7.71 -6.45 -5.85
N THR A 181 8.03 -6.06 -7.06
CA THR A 181 7.08 -5.67 -8.11
C THR A 181 6.34 -6.87 -8.70
N ASN A 182 6.86 -8.08 -8.49
CA ASN A 182 6.29 -9.32 -9.01
C ASN A 182 5.34 -9.98 -7.99
N ILE A 183 4.23 -10.52 -8.49
CA ILE A 183 3.20 -11.15 -7.65
C ILE A 183 3.70 -12.42 -6.95
N LEU A 184 4.58 -13.21 -7.59
CA LEU A 184 5.12 -14.44 -7.00
C LEU A 184 6.05 -14.12 -5.81
N TYR A 185 6.91 -13.10 -5.96
CA TYR A 185 7.72 -12.59 -4.85
C TYR A 185 6.83 -12.11 -3.69
N SER A 186 5.75 -11.39 -4.00
CA SER A 186 4.92 -10.68 -3.03
C SER A 186 3.75 -11.51 -2.48
N ALA A 187 3.49 -12.71 -3.02
CA ALA A 187 2.37 -13.56 -2.65
C ALA A 187 2.32 -13.91 -1.15
N CYS A 188 3.48 -14.08 -0.51
CA CYS A 188 3.57 -14.41 0.92
C CYS A 188 2.95 -13.31 1.81
N PHE A 189 3.05 -12.03 1.43
CA PHE A 189 2.45 -10.93 2.18
C PHE A 189 0.92 -10.93 2.10
N PHE A 190 0.36 -11.21 0.93
CA PHE A 190 -1.08 -11.38 0.77
C PHE A 190 -1.60 -12.60 1.52
N LEU A 191 -0.88 -13.73 1.44
CA LEU A 191 -1.25 -14.96 2.16
C LEU A 191 -1.13 -14.78 3.68
N ALA A 192 -0.14 -14.05 4.19
CA ALA A 192 -0.05 -13.70 5.60
C ALA A 192 -1.30 -12.93 6.06
N GLY A 193 -1.74 -11.92 5.29
CA GLY A 193 -2.98 -11.19 5.60
C GLY A 193 -4.22 -12.09 5.60
N GLY A 194 -4.30 -13.04 4.68
CA GLY A 194 -5.35 -14.07 4.64
C GLY A 194 -5.31 -15.01 5.84
N LEU A 195 -4.11 -15.48 6.23
CA LEU A 195 -3.94 -16.32 7.42
C LEU A 195 -4.34 -15.57 8.70
N VAL A 196 -3.90 -14.33 8.86
CA VAL A 196 -4.32 -13.50 10.00
C VAL A 196 -5.84 -13.35 10.05
N TYR A 197 -6.52 -13.22 8.90
CA TYR A 197 -7.98 -13.20 8.84
C TYR A 197 -8.59 -14.54 9.29
N LEU A 198 -8.05 -15.68 8.85
CA LEU A 198 -8.57 -17.00 9.24
C LEU A 198 -8.43 -17.28 10.74
N TYR A 199 -7.37 -16.76 11.34
CA TYR A 199 -7.10 -16.96 12.77
C TYR A 199 -7.46 -15.77 13.66
N ARG A 200 -8.18 -14.76 13.15
CA ARG A 200 -8.50 -13.51 13.86
C ARG A 200 -9.19 -13.71 15.22
N GLU A 201 -10.01 -14.76 15.35
CA GLU A 201 -10.70 -15.06 16.60
C GLU A 201 -9.77 -15.66 17.67
N GLN A 202 -8.83 -16.50 17.25
CA GLN A 202 -7.76 -17.00 18.12
C GLN A 202 -6.78 -15.88 18.48
N ILE A 203 -6.39 -15.08 17.50
CA ILE A 203 -5.52 -13.90 17.68
C ILE A 203 -6.13 -12.94 18.69
N ALA A 204 -7.45 -12.73 18.68
CA ALA A 204 -8.14 -11.83 19.60
C ALA A 204 -7.95 -12.19 21.11
N ARG A 205 -7.45 -13.38 21.41
CA ARG A 205 -7.11 -13.83 22.77
C ARG A 205 -5.69 -13.53 23.20
N PHE A 206 -4.84 -13.04 22.29
CA PHE A 206 -3.44 -12.76 22.59
C PHE A 206 -3.29 -11.48 23.41
N ASN A 207 -2.22 -11.41 24.18
CA ASN A 207 -1.88 -10.20 24.92
C ASN A 207 -1.24 -9.17 23.95
N GLN A 208 -1.86 -8.01 23.82
CA GLN A 208 -1.38 -6.95 22.93
C GLN A 208 0.05 -6.47 23.26
N TRP A 209 0.44 -6.47 24.52
CA TRP A 209 1.76 -6.01 24.95
C TRP A 209 2.87 -6.98 24.55
N ILE A 210 2.58 -8.29 24.58
CA ILE A 210 3.50 -9.32 24.07
C ILE A 210 3.70 -9.11 22.56
N VAL A 211 2.62 -8.92 21.80
CA VAL A 211 2.71 -8.69 20.35
C VAL A 211 3.47 -7.39 20.05
N LEU A 212 3.23 -6.33 20.82
CA LEU A 212 3.98 -5.08 20.68
C LEU A 212 5.49 -5.29 20.99
N GLY A 213 5.82 -6.01 22.04
CA GLY A 213 7.20 -6.36 22.38
C GLY A 213 7.89 -7.16 21.27
N LEU A 214 7.21 -8.19 20.73
CA LEU A 214 7.71 -8.97 19.59
C LEU A 214 7.90 -8.11 18.33
N THR A 215 7.01 -7.15 18.11
CA THR A 215 7.13 -6.20 16.99
C THR A 215 8.41 -5.35 17.13
N TRP A 216 8.66 -4.79 18.33
CA TRP A 216 9.87 -4.01 18.58
C TRP A 216 11.14 -4.85 18.46
N ILE A 217 11.15 -6.06 19.00
CA ILE A 217 12.27 -7.00 18.85
C ILE A 217 12.54 -7.27 17.36
N SER A 218 11.50 -7.53 16.58
CA SER A 218 11.62 -7.79 15.14
C SER A 218 12.16 -6.57 14.37
N ILE A 219 11.76 -5.34 14.76
CA ILE A 219 12.30 -4.10 14.18
C ILE A 219 13.77 -3.94 14.51
N VAL A 220 14.17 -4.19 15.75
CA VAL A 220 15.60 -4.13 16.16
C VAL A 220 16.42 -5.15 15.38
N LEU A 221 15.93 -6.40 15.29
CA LEU A 221 16.59 -7.46 14.54
C LEU A 221 16.71 -7.13 13.04
N TYR A 222 15.71 -6.47 12.46
CA TYR A 222 15.76 -6.00 11.08
C TYR A 222 16.99 -5.11 10.81
N TYR A 223 17.34 -4.22 11.75
CA TYR A 223 18.52 -3.34 11.58
C TYR A 223 19.86 -4.01 11.94
N ILE A 224 19.84 -5.10 12.72
CA ILE A 224 21.06 -5.84 13.11
C ILE A 224 21.42 -6.89 12.04
N ILE A 225 20.43 -7.68 11.60
CA ILE A 225 20.67 -8.84 10.72
C ILE A 225 20.64 -8.41 9.24
N GLY A 226 19.87 -7.38 8.94
CA GLY A 226 19.63 -6.88 7.58
C GLY A 226 18.14 -6.94 7.19
N GLY A 227 17.78 -6.09 6.22
CA GLY A 227 16.41 -5.86 5.78
C GLY A 227 15.81 -6.95 4.88
N TYR A 228 15.99 -8.21 5.22
CA TYR A 228 15.44 -9.32 4.43
C TYR A 228 13.91 -9.30 4.37
N SER A 229 13.35 -9.75 3.24
CA SER A 229 11.89 -9.79 3.02
C SER A 229 11.13 -10.57 4.10
N VAL A 230 11.73 -11.63 4.65
CA VAL A 230 11.16 -12.43 5.74
C VAL A 230 10.99 -11.59 7.01
N MET A 231 11.95 -10.71 7.33
CA MET A 231 11.80 -9.78 8.46
C MET A 231 10.69 -8.76 8.22
N CYS A 232 10.56 -8.26 6.99
CA CYS A 232 9.46 -7.38 6.61
C CYS A 232 8.10 -8.08 6.71
N LEU A 233 8.04 -9.38 6.35
CA LEU A 233 6.85 -10.21 6.48
C LEU A 233 6.46 -10.40 7.95
N LEU A 234 7.43 -10.69 8.81
CA LEU A 234 7.22 -10.84 10.25
C LEU A 234 6.70 -9.52 10.86
N ILE A 235 7.39 -8.40 10.59
CA ILE A 235 7.01 -7.08 11.10
C ILE A 235 5.60 -6.68 10.62
N SER A 236 5.29 -6.81 9.33
CA SER A 236 3.98 -6.45 8.80
C SER A 236 2.86 -7.31 9.36
N SER A 237 3.12 -8.61 9.59
CA SER A 237 2.18 -9.54 10.22
C SER A 237 1.93 -9.18 11.69
N LEU A 238 2.98 -8.90 12.46
CA LEU A 238 2.88 -8.51 13.87
C LEU A 238 2.17 -7.15 14.04
N LEU A 239 2.46 -6.18 13.17
CA LEU A 239 1.75 -4.88 13.16
C LEU A 239 0.26 -5.08 12.87
N LEU A 240 -0.09 -5.93 11.91
CA LEU A 240 -1.50 -6.25 11.63
C LEU A 240 -2.16 -6.96 12.82
N ILE A 241 -1.50 -7.95 13.42
CA ILE A 241 -1.99 -8.64 14.64
C ILE A 241 -2.19 -7.64 15.77
N TYR A 242 -1.22 -6.76 16.01
CA TYR A 242 -1.35 -5.71 17.02
C TYR A 242 -2.56 -4.80 16.75
N ALA A 243 -2.78 -4.39 15.50
CA ALA A 243 -3.93 -3.56 15.13
C ALA A 243 -5.29 -4.28 15.33
N ILE A 244 -5.33 -5.62 15.22
CA ILE A 244 -6.54 -6.40 15.51
C ILE A 244 -6.83 -6.43 17.02
N LEU A 245 -5.78 -6.45 17.84
CA LEU A 245 -5.88 -6.49 19.31
C LEU A 245 -6.14 -5.12 19.92
N LYS A 246 -5.60 -4.07 19.30
CA LYS A 246 -5.70 -2.70 19.78
C LYS A 246 -7.06 -2.09 19.42
N MET A 247 -7.75 -1.59 20.42
CA MET A 247 -8.98 -0.81 20.24
C MET A 247 -8.73 0.62 20.74
N GLY A 248 -9.03 1.59 19.88
CA GLY A 248 -8.92 3.01 20.21
C GLY A 248 -7.48 3.56 20.26
N GLY A 249 -7.32 4.80 20.68
CA GLY A 249 -6.05 5.48 20.89
C GLY A 249 -5.41 6.04 19.62
N LEU A 250 -4.06 6.07 19.58
CA LEU A 250 -3.29 6.73 18.50
C LEU A 250 -3.55 6.15 17.11
N LEU A 251 -3.82 4.85 17.01
CA LEU A 251 -4.07 4.18 15.73
C LEU A 251 -5.54 4.23 15.28
N GLU A 252 -6.47 4.58 16.19
CA GLU A 252 -7.90 4.59 15.90
C GLU A 252 -8.52 5.90 16.40
N ASN A 253 -8.56 6.91 15.55
CA ASN A 253 -9.17 8.20 15.82
C ASN A 253 -9.64 8.88 14.52
N LYS A 254 -10.23 10.06 14.62
CA LYS A 254 -10.75 10.78 13.45
C LYS A 254 -9.68 11.13 12.43
N VAL A 255 -8.46 11.43 12.87
CA VAL A 255 -7.34 11.80 12.00
C VAL A 255 -6.85 10.57 11.22
N THR A 256 -6.61 9.45 11.90
CA THR A 256 -6.18 8.21 11.24
C THR A 256 -7.22 7.70 10.26
N LYS A 257 -8.52 7.79 10.61
CA LYS A 257 -9.61 7.42 9.71
C LYS A 257 -9.67 8.31 8.46
N PHE A 258 -9.48 9.61 8.63
CA PHE A 258 -9.42 10.55 7.50
C PHE A 258 -8.28 10.20 6.53
N PHE A 259 -7.05 10.11 7.03
CA PHE A 259 -5.89 9.82 6.18
C PHE A 259 -5.89 8.40 5.62
N SER A 260 -6.43 7.42 6.33
CA SER A 260 -6.65 6.07 5.79
C SER A 260 -7.60 6.10 4.58
N GLY A 261 -8.65 6.94 4.65
CA GLY A 261 -9.62 7.10 3.56
C GLY A 261 -9.03 7.62 2.25
N ILE A 262 -7.94 8.38 2.31
CA ILE A 262 -7.23 8.98 1.17
C ILE A 262 -5.79 8.45 1.01
N SER A 263 -5.42 7.37 1.70
CA SER A 263 -4.04 6.87 1.73
C SER A 263 -3.53 6.39 0.37
N MET A 264 -4.43 5.85 -0.46
CA MET A 264 -4.10 5.44 -1.83
C MET A 264 -3.82 6.65 -2.71
N GLU A 265 -4.65 7.68 -2.62
CA GLU A 265 -4.50 8.93 -3.37
C GLU A 265 -3.20 9.66 -2.98
N ILE A 266 -2.88 9.72 -1.69
CA ILE A 266 -1.59 10.25 -1.20
C ILE A 266 -0.44 9.45 -1.79
N TYR A 267 -0.52 8.11 -1.72
CA TYR A 267 0.51 7.22 -2.27
C TYR A 267 0.72 7.44 -3.78
N LEU A 268 -0.34 7.60 -4.55
CA LEU A 268 -0.23 7.76 -6.01
C LEU A 268 0.24 9.15 -6.45
N SER A 269 -0.17 10.21 -5.72
CA SER A 269 0.04 11.59 -6.16
C SER A 269 1.26 12.29 -5.54
N HIS A 270 1.92 11.72 -4.52
CA HIS A 270 3.00 12.41 -3.81
C HIS A 270 4.19 12.78 -4.72
N MET A 271 4.57 11.91 -5.66
CA MET A 271 5.66 12.22 -6.58
C MET A 271 5.27 13.27 -7.62
N PHE A 272 4.01 13.27 -8.08
CA PHE A 272 3.49 14.32 -8.94
C PHE A 272 3.59 15.69 -8.24
N LEU A 273 3.12 15.78 -7.01
CA LEU A 273 3.15 17.02 -6.23
C LEU A 273 4.58 17.44 -5.88
N PHE A 274 5.46 16.48 -5.59
CA PHE A 274 6.86 16.76 -5.34
C PHE A 274 7.54 17.38 -6.56
N ARG A 275 7.27 16.87 -7.78
CA ARG A 275 7.78 17.50 -9.03
C ARG A 275 7.31 18.96 -9.19
N VAL A 276 6.09 19.26 -8.78
CA VAL A 276 5.58 20.65 -8.78
C VAL A 276 6.38 21.50 -7.79
N ILE A 277 6.58 21.01 -6.57
CA ILE A 277 7.36 21.69 -5.52
C ILE A 277 8.80 21.93 -5.97
N GLN A 278 9.43 20.98 -6.65
CA GLN A 278 10.78 21.13 -7.23
C GLN A 278 10.81 22.22 -8.32
N LYS A 279 9.84 22.23 -9.24
CA LYS A 279 9.76 23.27 -10.28
C LYS A 279 9.58 24.68 -9.71
N LEU A 280 8.97 24.80 -8.53
CA LEU A 280 8.78 26.08 -7.84
C LEU A 280 9.96 26.43 -6.92
N GLY A 281 10.98 25.57 -6.79
CA GLY A 281 12.14 25.78 -5.92
C GLY A 281 11.83 25.73 -4.41
N ILE A 282 10.63 25.25 -4.03
CA ILE A 282 10.18 25.22 -2.63
C ILE A 282 10.99 24.20 -1.82
N ASN A 283 11.48 23.15 -2.47
CA ASN A 283 12.26 22.06 -1.84
C ASN A 283 13.67 22.46 -1.38
N THR A 284 14.09 23.72 -1.57
CA THR A 284 15.43 24.23 -1.21
C THR A 284 15.38 25.54 -0.45
N LEU A 285 14.20 26.09 -0.15
CA LEU A 285 14.04 27.43 0.47
C LEU A 285 14.67 27.57 1.85
N LEU A 286 14.72 26.49 2.65
CA LEU A 286 15.26 26.49 4.01
C LEU A 286 16.65 25.80 4.10
N GLY A 287 17.34 25.68 2.96
CA GLY A 287 18.63 25.00 2.84
C GLY A 287 18.50 23.48 2.67
N ASN A 288 19.52 22.71 3.09
CA ASN A 288 19.61 21.26 2.83
C ASN A 288 19.50 20.39 4.12
N GLY A 289 19.12 20.99 5.25
CA GLY A 289 19.06 20.31 6.54
C GLY A 289 17.68 19.70 6.87
N TRP A 290 17.54 19.29 8.13
CA TRP A 290 16.30 18.71 8.66
C TRP A 290 15.07 19.61 8.49
N SER A 291 15.24 20.94 8.67
CA SER A 291 14.14 21.91 8.53
C SER A 291 13.53 21.84 7.13
N GLN A 292 14.38 21.81 6.09
CA GLN A 292 13.92 21.70 4.72
C GLN A 292 13.28 20.34 4.43
N TYR A 293 13.90 19.25 4.89
CA TYR A 293 13.35 17.90 4.71
C TYR A 293 11.95 17.78 5.31
N ILE A 294 11.78 18.19 6.58
CA ILE A 294 10.48 18.13 7.27
C ILE A 294 9.46 19.04 6.57
N CYS A 295 9.85 20.27 6.22
CA CYS A 295 9.00 21.21 5.50
C CYS A 295 8.50 20.60 4.17
N THR A 296 9.41 20.01 3.37
CA THR A 296 9.05 19.36 2.11
C THR A 296 8.08 18.20 2.33
N VAL A 297 8.33 17.31 3.29
CA VAL A 297 7.44 16.20 3.65
C VAL A 297 6.05 16.70 4.02
N VAL A 298 5.97 17.72 4.89
CA VAL A 298 4.69 18.29 5.34
C VAL A 298 3.93 18.93 4.17
N ILE A 299 4.59 19.73 3.34
CA ILE A 299 3.97 20.36 2.19
C ILE A 299 3.44 19.31 1.20
N VAL A 300 4.19 18.24 0.95
CA VAL A 300 3.75 17.13 0.07
C VAL A 300 2.54 16.42 0.68
N ILE A 301 2.56 16.07 1.97
CA ILE A 301 1.43 15.40 2.62
C ILE A 301 0.18 16.27 2.62
N VAL A 302 0.30 17.55 2.97
CA VAL A 302 -0.83 18.48 2.99
C VAL A 302 -1.35 18.72 1.58
N GLY A 303 -0.47 19.00 0.63
CA GLY A 303 -0.85 19.25 -0.76
C GLY A 303 -1.52 18.04 -1.42
N THR A 304 -0.98 16.82 -1.22
CA THR A 304 -1.62 15.59 -1.73
C THR A 304 -2.97 15.34 -1.07
N SER A 305 -3.11 15.67 0.21
CA SER A 305 -4.37 15.51 0.93
C SER A 305 -5.45 16.45 0.39
N ILE A 306 -5.10 17.72 0.15
CA ILE A 306 -6.00 18.69 -0.47
C ILE A 306 -6.39 18.23 -1.87
N PHE A 307 -5.41 17.81 -2.68
CA PHE A 307 -5.65 17.30 -4.03
C PHE A 307 -6.57 16.08 -4.02
N ALA A 308 -6.31 15.10 -3.15
CA ALA A 308 -7.12 13.89 -3.01
C ALA A 308 -8.58 14.21 -2.64
N VAL A 309 -8.80 15.04 -1.62
CA VAL A 309 -10.16 15.41 -1.17
C VAL A 309 -10.91 16.17 -2.27
N THR A 310 -10.24 17.14 -2.92
CA THR A 310 -10.85 17.90 -4.01
C THR A 310 -11.27 17.00 -5.17
N MET A 311 -10.40 16.07 -5.59
CA MET A 311 -10.72 15.13 -6.67
C MET A 311 -11.83 14.16 -6.29
N GLN A 312 -11.84 13.65 -5.06
CA GLN A 312 -12.95 12.81 -4.59
C GLN A 312 -14.29 13.55 -4.62
N GLN A 313 -14.32 14.83 -4.25
CA GLN A 313 -15.54 15.65 -4.33
C GLN A 313 -16.01 15.84 -5.77
N ILE A 314 -15.09 16.13 -6.69
CA ILE A 314 -15.39 16.27 -8.12
C ILE A 314 -15.94 14.96 -8.69
N PHE A 315 -15.28 13.81 -8.42
CA PHE A 315 -15.74 12.52 -8.92
C PHE A 315 -17.12 12.14 -8.36
N ASN A 316 -17.39 12.42 -7.10
CA ASN A 316 -18.69 12.18 -6.49
C ASN A 316 -19.77 13.06 -7.13
N TYR A 317 -19.49 14.35 -7.36
CA TYR A 317 -20.40 15.26 -8.03
C TYR A 317 -20.76 14.79 -9.45
N VAL A 318 -19.73 14.44 -10.24
CA VAL A 318 -19.92 13.94 -11.62
C VAL A 318 -20.71 12.64 -11.63
N SER A 319 -20.37 11.70 -10.73
CA SER A 319 -21.08 10.42 -10.63
C SER A 319 -22.55 10.60 -10.28
N ASN A 320 -22.87 11.46 -9.33
CA ASN A 320 -24.26 11.74 -8.94
C ASN A 320 -25.06 12.37 -10.07
N LYS A 321 -24.44 13.28 -10.86
CA LYS A 321 -25.09 13.91 -12.01
C LYS A 321 -25.34 12.94 -13.18
N LEU A 322 -24.50 11.91 -13.34
CA LEU A 322 -24.67 10.88 -14.36
C LEU A 322 -25.77 9.87 -13.99
N VAL A 323 -25.97 9.61 -12.70
CA VAL A 323 -27.01 8.68 -12.21
C VAL A 323 -28.40 9.36 -12.16
N SER A 324 -28.44 10.68 -12.09
CA SER A 324 -29.70 11.48 -12.06
C SER A 324 -30.28 11.76 -13.46
N LYS A 325 -29.61 11.36 -14.52
CA LYS A 325 -30.09 11.36 -15.91
C LYS A 325 -30.47 9.93 -16.33
#